data_80a4bc40ae807c673249bb163d856337
#
_entry.id   80a4bc40ae807c673249bb163d856337
#
_cell.length_a   1.000
_cell.length_b   1.000
_cell.length_c   1.000
_cell.angle_alpha   90.00
_cell.angle_beta   90.00
_cell.angle_gamma   90.00
#
_symmetry.space_group_name_H-M   'P 1'
#
loop_
_entity.id
_entity.type
_entity.pdbx_description
1 polymer ?
#
loop_
_entity_poly.entity_id
_entity_poly.type
_entity_poly.pdbx_seq_one_letter_code
_entity_poly.pdbx_strand_id
1 'polypeptide(L)'
;MISNTELFYAKAKSFQDKRAALVSECEKNLKGLERFRGSAGYDEETKRIKAKLDADLKNLIAEYRPAFMSIIDGMTASVGRRGMTSPTEEQLRILQMLKMKKRLNADDISRAAQSVKDSRLALDILAEIAAEHKLPHSGFYELCPEISTETALRAVDRLKSGIDDFLLHDTKRVARIAADYYNRTYGSTDTKLPKRDLFTDRAGCFWEIGRIGTDSLDALTPILNA
;
A
#
# COMPACT_ATOMS: atom_id res chain seq x y z
N MET A 1 6.30 21.33 -3.87
CA MET A 1 6.76 20.43 -2.80
C MET A 1 6.54 19.01 -3.33
N ILE A 2 7.54 18.14 -3.30
CA ILE A 2 7.41 16.75 -3.80
C ILE A 2 6.60 15.99 -2.75
N SER A 3 5.60 15.24 -3.18
CA SER A 3 4.73 14.48 -2.29
C SER A 3 5.42 13.24 -1.69
N ASN A 4 4.96 12.77 -0.52
CA ASN A 4 5.50 11.54 0.09
C ASN A 4 5.37 10.33 -0.83
N THR A 5 4.28 10.26 -1.61
CA THR A 5 4.05 9.18 -2.57
C THR A 5 5.04 9.25 -3.74
N GLU A 6 5.29 10.43 -4.30
CA GLU A 6 6.31 10.64 -5.34
C GLU A 6 7.73 10.31 -4.84
N LEU A 7 8.05 10.74 -3.61
CA LEU A 7 9.33 10.39 -2.97
C LEU A 7 9.49 8.88 -2.80
N PHE A 8 8.41 8.21 -2.37
CA PHE A 8 8.42 6.76 -2.21
C PHE A 8 8.67 6.05 -3.54
N TYR A 9 7.94 6.41 -4.60
CA TYR A 9 8.11 5.83 -5.93
C TYR A 9 9.51 6.08 -6.50
N ALA A 10 10.00 7.32 -6.39
CA ALA A 10 11.34 7.66 -6.85
C ALA A 10 12.41 6.85 -6.12
N LYS A 11 12.26 6.67 -4.80
CA LYS A 11 13.17 5.87 -3.98
C LYS A 11 13.11 4.39 -4.36
N ALA A 12 11.91 3.84 -4.57
CA ALA A 12 11.70 2.46 -4.98
C ALA A 12 12.35 2.17 -6.34
N LYS A 13 12.13 3.05 -7.31
CA LYS A 13 12.76 2.94 -8.62
C LYS A 13 14.30 2.99 -8.53
N SER A 14 14.83 3.95 -7.80
CA SER A 14 16.29 4.07 -7.59
C SER A 14 16.89 2.81 -6.93
N PHE A 15 16.21 2.21 -5.96
CA PHE A 15 16.62 0.94 -5.35
C PHE A 15 16.63 -0.19 -6.37
N GLN A 16 15.56 -0.32 -7.16
CA GLN A 16 15.46 -1.37 -8.19
C GLN A 16 16.54 -1.24 -9.25
N ASP A 17 16.81 -0.02 -9.73
CA ASP A 17 17.82 0.25 -10.74
C ASP A 17 19.22 -0.11 -10.22
N LYS A 18 19.58 0.30 -8.98
CA LYS A 18 20.85 -0.05 -8.36
C LYS A 18 20.99 -1.56 -8.13
N ARG A 19 19.92 -2.22 -7.66
CA ARG A 19 19.89 -3.67 -7.47
C ARG A 19 20.10 -4.41 -8.79
N ALA A 20 19.40 -4.00 -9.85
CA ALA A 20 19.53 -4.59 -11.17
C ALA A 20 20.95 -4.44 -11.71
N ALA A 21 21.59 -3.29 -11.49
CA ALA A 21 22.98 -3.05 -11.87
C ALA A 21 23.94 -4.02 -11.17
N LEU A 22 23.81 -4.22 -9.85
CA LEU A 22 24.62 -5.16 -9.07
C LEU A 22 24.46 -6.60 -9.55
N VAL A 23 23.21 -7.02 -9.79
CA VAL A 23 22.92 -8.37 -10.31
C VAL A 23 23.52 -8.55 -11.70
N SER A 24 23.36 -7.58 -12.60
CA SER A 24 23.90 -7.61 -13.96
C SER A 24 25.44 -7.66 -13.96
N GLU A 25 26.09 -6.90 -13.07
CA GLU A 25 27.55 -6.97 -12.90
C GLU A 25 28.00 -8.35 -12.45
N CYS A 26 27.32 -8.93 -11.47
CA CYS A 26 27.60 -10.28 -10.99
C CYS A 26 27.43 -11.32 -12.11
N GLU A 27 26.33 -11.28 -12.85
CA GLU A 27 26.08 -12.18 -13.98
C GLU A 27 27.16 -12.04 -15.07
N LYS A 28 27.58 -10.81 -15.40
CA LYS A 28 28.67 -10.56 -16.35
C LYS A 28 29.99 -11.16 -15.88
N ASN A 29 30.31 -11.01 -14.59
CA ASN A 29 31.54 -11.55 -14.02
C ASN A 29 31.50 -13.08 -14.00
N LEU A 30 30.38 -13.69 -13.63
CA LEU A 30 30.21 -15.15 -13.67
C LEU A 30 30.31 -15.70 -15.07
N LYS A 31 29.68 -15.04 -16.06
CA LYS A 31 29.79 -15.41 -17.47
C LYS A 31 31.22 -15.30 -18.01
N GLY A 32 31.96 -14.30 -17.53
CA GLY A 32 33.38 -14.18 -17.85
C GLY A 32 34.24 -15.32 -17.32
N LEU A 33 33.83 -15.95 -16.22
CA LEU A 33 34.52 -17.10 -15.63
C LEU A 33 34.20 -18.44 -16.31
N GLU A 34 33.10 -18.55 -17.07
CA GLU A 34 32.68 -19.84 -17.66
C GLU A 34 33.76 -20.49 -18.52
N ARG A 35 34.60 -19.68 -19.21
CA ARG A 35 35.74 -20.15 -20.01
C ARG A 35 36.81 -20.90 -19.19
N PHE A 36 36.81 -20.71 -17.86
CA PHE A 36 37.77 -21.36 -16.94
C PHE A 36 37.12 -22.50 -16.15
N ARG A 37 35.94 -22.93 -16.55
CA ARG A 37 35.18 -23.99 -15.88
C ARG A 37 36.02 -25.28 -15.82
N GLY A 38 36.18 -25.84 -14.61
CA GLY A 38 37.01 -27.03 -14.37
C GLY A 38 38.47 -26.72 -14.06
N SER A 39 38.92 -25.46 -14.07
CA SER A 39 40.26 -25.09 -13.59
C SER A 39 40.28 -24.97 -12.05
N ALA A 40 41.48 -25.20 -11.47
CA ALA A 40 41.69 -24.92 -10.06
C ALA A 40 41.40 -23.43 -9.78
N GLY A 41 40.55 -23.16 -8.75
CA GLY A 41 40.18 -21.81 -8.37
C GLY A 41 38.85 -21.30 -8.97
N TYR A 42 38.25 -21.97 -9.97
CA TYR A 42 36.99 -21.58 -10.56
C TYR A 42 35.89 -21.49 -9.49
N ASP A 43 35.79 -22.49 -8.62
CA ASP A 43 34.76 -22.55 -7.56
C ASP A 43 34.99 -21.48 -6.49
N GLU A 44 36.23 -21.19 -6.15
CA GLU A 44 36.58 -20.15 -5.18
C GLU A 44 36.23 -18.77 -5.70
N GLU A 45 36.59 -18.47 -6.95
CA GLU A 45 36.29 -17.19 -7.55
C GLU A 45 34.78 -17.01 -7.77
N THR A 46 34.05 -18.08 -8.13
CA THR A 46 32.61 -18.09 -8.22
C THR A 46 31.96 -17.76 -6.86
N LYS A 47 32.46 -18.37 -5.77
CA LYS A 47 32.00 -18.09 -4.40
C LYS A 47 32.30 -16.64 -4.02
N ARG A 48 33.48 -16.14 -4.35
CA ARG A 48 33.89 -14.75 -4.08
C ARG A 48 32.99 -13.73 -4.76
N ILE A 49 32.68 -13.94 -6.05
CA ILE A 49 31.77 -13.05 -6.80
C ILE A 49 30.37 -13.05 -6.19
N LYS A 50 29.82 -14.22 -5.81
CA LYS A 50 28.53 -14.32 -5.18
C LYS A 50 28.51 -13.68 -3.78
N ALA A 51 29.56 -13.90 -2.99
CA ALA A 51 29.69 -13.28 -1.66
C ALA A 51 29.80 -11.75 -1.77
N LYS A 52 30.48 -11.22 -2.80
CA LYS A 52 30.51 -9.80 -3.07
C LYS A 52 29.10 -9.26 -3.36
N LEU A 53 28.34 -9.91 -4.26
CA LEU A 53 26.96 -9.52 -4.53
C LEU A 53 26.10 -9.49 -3.26
N ASP A 54 26.20 -10.53 -2.42
CA ASP A 54 25.43 -10.60 -1.17
C ASP A 54 25.80 -9.46 -0.21
N ALA A 55 27.08 -9.10 -0.13
CA ALA A 55 27.55 -7.99 0.68
C ALA A 55 27.03 -6.64 0.13
N ASP A 56 27.14 -6.43 -1.20
CA ASP A 56 26.69 -5.21 -1.86
C ASP A 56 25.17 -5.04 -1.76
N LEU A 57 24.40 -6.12 -1.87
CA LEU A 57 22.94 -6.09 -1.65
C LEU A 57 22.57 -5.76 -0.20
N LYS A 58 23.29 -6.31 0.78
CA LYS A 58 23.09 -5.98 2.20
C LYS A 58 23.37 -4.50 2.47
N ASN A 59 24.44 -3.96 1.89
CA ASN A 59 24.79 -2.55 2.02
C ASN A 59 23.72 -1.66 1.36
N LEU A 60 23.23 -2.03 0.17
CA LEU A 60 22.16 -1.33 -0.51
C LEU A 60 20.88 -1.31 0.32
N ILE A 61 20.49 -2.44 0.90
CA ILE A 61 19.32 -2.53 1.80
C ILE A 61 19.51 -1.63 3.02
N ALA A 62 20.68 -1.67 3.65
CA ALA A 62 20.99 -0.85 4.81
C ALA A 62 20.93 0.67 4.50
N GLU A 63 21.33 1.08 3.29
CA GLU A 63 21.22 2.46 2.80
C GLU A 63 19.76 2.89 2.61
N TYR A 64 18.95 2.03 1.98
CA TYR A 64 17.59 2.41 1.54
C TYR A 64 16.51 2.24 2.60
N ARG A 65 16.62 1.24 3.46
CA ARG A 65 15.61 0.94 4.49
C ARG A 65 15.27 2.14 5.38
N PRO A 66 16.23 2.87 5.97
CA PRO A 66 15.92 4.06 6.77
C PRO A 66 15.21 5.15 5.98
N ALA A 67 15.57 5.33 4.70
CA ALA A 67 14.93 6.33 3.85
C ALA A 67 13.47 5.98 3.56
N PHE A 68 13.13 4.71 3.31
CA PHE A 68 11.75 4.26 3.17
C PHE A 68 10.96 4.45 4.46
N MET A 69 11.54 4.08 5.60
CA MET A 69 10.87 4.24 6.90
C MET A 69 10.57 5.71 7.18
N SER A 70 11.50 6.62 6.90
CA SER A 70 11.28 8.06 7.06
C SER A 70 10.14 8.59 6.18
N ILE A 71 10.03 8.12 4.94
CA ILE A 71 8.93 8.50 4.03
C ILE A 71 7.59 7.97 4.57
N ILE A 72 7.56 6.71 5.02
CA ILE A 72 6.37 6.07 5.59
C ILE A 72 5.93 6.79 6.88
N ASP A 73 6.86 7.17 7.75
CA ASP A 73 6.56 7.96 8.94
C ASP A 73 6.01 9.35 8.57
N GLY A 74 6.51 9.96 7.49
CA GLY A 74 5.95 11.17 6.90
C GLY A 74 4.51 11.00 6.42
N MET A 75 4.20 9.87 5.76
CA MET A 75 2.83 9.51 5.36
C MET A 75 1.91 9.35 6.58
N THR A 76 2.38 8.65 7.62
CA THR A 76 1.64 8.48 8.89
C THR A 76 1.31 9.83 9.52
N ALA A 77 2.31 10.73 9.59
CA ALA A 77 2.12 12.07 10.13
C ALA A 77 1.14 12.91 9.28
N SER A 78 1.15 12.75 7.96
CA SER A 78 0.20 13.42 7.07
C SER A 78 -1.24 12.94 7.31
N VAL A 79 -1.44 11.62 7.44
CA VAL A 79 -2.76 11.06 7.79
C VAL A 79 -3.26 11.60 9.13
N GLY A 80 -2.39 11.69 10.14
CA GLY A 80 -2.73 12.22 11.45
C GLY A 80 -3.09 13.72 11.44
N ARG A 81 -2.49 14.50 10.54
CA ARG A 81 -2.77 15.95 10.40
C ARG A 81 -4.07 16.25 9.64
N ARG A 82 -4.46 15.34 8.77
CA ARG A 82 -5.67 15.48 7.98
C ARG A 82 -6.90 15.29 8.84
N GLY A 83 -7.26 16.00 9.77
CA GLY A 83 -8.53 15.84 10.49
C GLY A 83 -9.66 15.47 9.51
N MET A 84 -10.48 14.50 9.87
CA MET A 84 -11.71 14.20 9.11
C MET A 84 -12.53 15.48 9.05
N THR A 85 -13.18 15.73 7.92
CA THR A 85 -14.07 16.88 7.79
C THR A 85 -15.07 16.84 8.94
N SER A 86 -14.96 17.79 9.86
CA SER A 86 -15.84 17.85 11.03
C SER A 86 -17.28 18.01 10.57
N PRO A 87 -18.22 17.28 11.17
CA PRO A 87 -19.63 17.48 10.87
C PRO A 87 -20.05 18.92 11.17
N THR A 88 -20.94 19.47 10.34
CA THR A 88 -21.56 20.76 10.60
C THR A 88 -22.46 20.68 11.85
N GLU A 89 -22.78 21.84 12.42
CA GLU A 89 -23.73 21.88 13.56
C GLU A 89 -25.08 21.25 13.22
N GLU A 90 -25.55 21.42 12.00
CA GLU A 90 -26.80 20.82 11.54
C GLU A 90 -26.70 19.29 11.47
N GLN A 91 -25.62 18.76 10.94
CA GLN A 91 -25.36 17.32 10.91
C GLN A 91 -25.25 16.74 12.32
N LEU A 92 -24.54 17.41 13.23
CA LEU A 92 -24.46 16.98 14.62
C LEU A 92 -25.84 16.99 15.30
N ARG A 93 -26.68 18.00 15.03
CA ARG A 93 -28.05 18.06 15.55
C ARG A 93 -28.89 16.89 15.05
N ILE A 94 -28.79 16.54 13.76
CA ILE A 94 -29.49 15.37 13.19
C ILE A 94 -29.06 14.09 13.92
N LEU A 95 -27.76 13.88 14.08
CA LEU A 95 -27.23 12.69 14.78
C LEU A 95 -27.67 12.63 16.25
N GLN A 96 -27.68 13.77 16.96
CA GLN A 96 -28.18 13.85 18.35
C GLN A 96 -29.66 13.52 18.43
N MET A 97 -30.47 14.05 17.50
CA MET A 97 -31.92 13.75 17.49
C MET A 97 -32.17 12.25 17.23
N LEU A 98 -31.42 11.61 16.37
CA LEU A 98 -31.51 10.17 16.13
C LEU A 98 -31.14 9.38 17.40
N LYS A 99 -30.04 9.75 18.05
CA LYS A 99 -29.57 9.09 19.27
C LYS A 99 -30.57 9.19 20.42
N MET A 100 -31.38 10.26 20.47
CA MET A 100 -32.43 10.45 21.48
C MET A 100 -33.72 9.72 21.13
N LYS A 101 -33.91 9.28 19.90
CA LYS A 101 -35.13 8.62 19.43
C LYS A 101 -35.18 7.17 19.90
N LYS A 102 -36.18 6.83 20.73
CA LYS A 102 -36.33 5.48 21.32
C LYS A 102 -36.56 4.36 20.29
N ARG A 103 -37.17 4.67 19.14
CA ARG A 103 -37.41 3.72 18.06
C ARG A 103 -36.99 4.36 16.74
N LEU A 104 -36.01 3.78 16.10
CA LEU A 104 -35.54 4.15 14.76
C LEU A 104 -36.02 3.09 13.76
N ASN A 105 -36.25 3.52 12.53
CA ASN A 105 -36.55 2.64 11.43
C ASN A 105 -35.51 2.87 10.28
N ALA A 106 -35.52 2.01 9.28
CA ALA A 106 -34.58 2.09 8.16
C ALA A 106 -34.72 3.40 7.37
N ASP A 107 -35.94 3.96 7.26
CA ASP A 107 -36.17 5.22 6.53
C ASP A 107 -35.59 6.43 7.29
N ASP A 108 -35.64 6.42 8.63
CA ASP A 108 -35.00 7.45 9.45
C ASP A 108 -33.50 7.49 9.20
N ILE A 109 -32.87 6.31 9.19
CA ILE A 109 -31.43 6.15 8.97
C ILE A 109 -31.07 6.53 7.54
N SER A 110 -31.83 6.09 6.53
CA SER A 110 -31.57 6.41 5.14
C SER A 110 -31.67 7.92 4.86
N ARG A 111 -32.69 8.60 5.41
CA ARG A 111 -32.81 10.07 5.29
C ARG A 111 -31.67 10.80 5.97
N ALA A 112 -31.28 10.35 7.18
CA ALA A 112 -30.15 10.94 7.87
C ALA A 112 -28.84 10.75 7.09
N ALA A 113 -28.61 9.56 6.52
CA ALA A 113 -27.42 9.30 5.70
C ALA A 113 -27.31 10.28 4.52
N GLN A 114 -28.41 10.57 3.82
CA GLN A 114 -28.41 11.56 2.77
C GLN A 114 -28.11 12.98 3.26
N SER A 115 -28.55 13.33 4.48
CA SER A 115 -28.32 14.65 5.06
C SER A 115 -26.89 14.84 5.57
N VAL A 116 -26.18 13.75 5.90
CA VAL A 116 -24.81 13.81 6.43
C VAL A 116 -23.75 13.26 5.46
N LYS A 117 -24.12 12.97 4.22
CA LYS A 117 -23.25 12.32 3.22
C LYS A 117 -21.94 13.05 2.94
N ASP A 118 -21.88 14.35 3.19
CA ASP A 118 -20.70 15.17 2.90
C ASP A 118 -19.63 15.08 4.02
N SER A 119 -19.95 14.41 5.13
CA SER A 119 -19.02 14.20 6.24
C SER A 119 -18.86 12.72 6.55
N ARG A 120 -17.68 12.18 6.32
CA ARG A 120 -17.36 10.80 6.64
C ARG A 120 -17.52 10.50 8.11
N LEU A 121 -17.05 11.41 8.99
CA LEU A 121 -17.23 11.25 10.44
C LEU A 121 -18.69 11.18 10.84
N ALA A 122 -19.55 12.00 10.23
CA ALA A 122 -20.98 11.97 10.49
C ALA A 122 -21.63 10.65 10.04
N LEU A 123 -21.18 10.09 8.90
CA LEU A 123 -21.64 8.77 8.44
C LEU A 123 -21.16 7.63 9.34
N ASP A 124 -19.94 7.70 9.87
CA ASP A 124 -19.42 6.69 10.80
C ASP A 124 -20.22 6.71 12.10
N ILE A 125 -20.51 7.90 12.66
CA ILE A 125 -21.39 8.04 13.85
C ILE A 125 -22.80 7.51 13.56
N LEU A 126 -23.34 7.81 12.38
CA LEU A 126 -24.66 7.30 11.97
C LEU A 126 -24.66 5.77 11.85
N ALA A 127 -23.56 5.18 11.34
CA ALA A 127 -23.42 3.73 11.26
C ALA A 127 -23.42 3.07 12.65
N GLU A 128 -22.74 3.68 13.63
CA GLU A 128 -22.80 3.23 15.03
C GLU A 128 -24.22 3.27 15.59
N ILE A 129 -24.93 4.39 15.39
CA ILE A 129 -26.35 4.52 15.83
C ILE A 129 -27.22 3.45 15.15
N ALA A 130 -27.04 3.22 13.84
CA ALA A 130 -27.80 2.20 13.12
C ALA A 130 -27.49 0.79 13.63
N ALA A 131 -26.21 0.48 13.91
CA ALA A 131 -25.78 -0.79 14.47
C ALA A 131 -26.37 -1.06 15.86
N GLU A 132 -26.40 -0.06 16.75
CA GLU A 132 -27.04 -0.15 18.07
C GLU A 132 -28.53 -0.55 17.98
N HIS A 133 -29.21 -0.07 16.93
CA HIS A 133 -30.61 -0.38 16.65
C HIS A 133 -30.84 -1.57 15.73
N LYS A 134 -29.77 -2.31 15.33
CA LYS A 134 -29.80 -3.44 14.41
C LYS A 134 -30.40 -3.09 13.04
N LEU A 135 -30.14 -1.90 12.55
CA LEU A 135 -30.61 -1.38 11.26
C LEU A 135 -29.52 -1.49 10.18
N PRO A 136 -29.89 -1.61 8.89
CA PRO A 136 -28.94 -1.66 7.79
C PRO A 136 -28.10 -0.38 7.70
N HIS A 137 -26.77 -0.51 7.52
CA HIS A 137 -25.83 0.60 7.41
C HIS A 137 -24.68 0.34 6.42
N SER A 138 -24.68 -0.81 5.75
CA SER A 138 -23.56 -1.23 4.88
C SER A 138 -23.31 -0.34 3.66
N GLY A 139 -24.31 0.40 3.18
CA GLY A 139 -24.19 1.28 2.01
C GLY A 139 -23.71 2.71 2.31
N PHE A 140 -23.41 3.07 3.57
CA PHE A 140 -23.04 4.45 3.92
C PHE A 140 -21.68 4.84 3.32
N TYR A 141 -20.79 3.87 3.14
CA TYR A 141 -19.47 4.08 2.57
C TYR A 141 -19.50 4.50 1.09
N GLU A 142 -20.58 4.17 0.38
CA GLU A 142 -20.78 4.57 -1.02
C GLU A 142 -21.24 6.03 -1.14
N LEU A 143 -21.82 6.60 -0.08
CA LEU A 143 -22.31 7.97 -0.07
C LEU A 143 -21.20 9.02 0.07
N CYS A 144 -20.09 8.66 0.71
CA CYS A 144 -18.93 9.53 0.87
C CYS A 144 -17.67 8.79 0.45
N PRO A 145 -17.08 9.12 -0.69
CA PRO A 145 -15.85 8.47 -1.18
C PRO A 145 -14.61 8.85 -0.38
N GLU A 146 -14.74 9.69 0.64
CA GLU A 146 -13.62 10.04 1.51
C GLU A 146 -13.10 8.80 2.25
N ILE A 147 -11.82 8.49 2.06
CA ILE A 147 -11.18 7.37 2.73
C ILE A 147 -11.01 7.70 4.21
N SER A 148 -11.46 6.82 5.09
CA SER A 148 -11.33 7.02 6.54
C SER A 148 -9.86 7.05 6.98
N THR A 149 -9.57 7.81 8.02
CA THR A 149 -8.24 7.86 8.65
C THR A 149 -7.75 6.45 9.02
N GLU A 150 -8.63 5.61 9.53
CA GLU A 150 -8.32 4.22 9.89
C GLU A 150 -7.89 3.39 8.66
N THR A 151 -8.62 3.51 7.55
CA THR A 151 -8.27 2.82 6.30
C THR A 151 -6.92 3.30 5.78
N ALA A 152 -6.66 4.61 5.83
CA ALA A 152 -5.39 5.18 5.42
C ALA A 152 -4.23 4.71 6.32
N LEU A 153 -4.41 4.68 7.64
CA LEU A 153 -3.40 4.16 8.58
C LEU A 153 -3.12 2.68 8.36
N ARG A 154 -4.16 1.86 8.18
CA ARG A 154 -4.00 0.43 7.85
C ARG A 154 -3.20 0.24 6.56
N ALA A 155 -3.41 1.10 5.55
CA ALA A 155 -2.64 1.06 4.31
C ALA A 155 -1.16 1.37 4.56
N VAL A 156 -0.87 2.40 5.33
CA VAL A 156 0.51 2.77 5.69
C VAL A 156 1.19 1.68 6.53
N ASP A 157 0.48 1.05 7.48
CA ASP A 157 1.01 -0.06 8.27
C ASP A 157 1.34 -1.28 7.41
N ARG A 158 0.51 -1.58 6.41
CA ARG A 158 0.82 -2.65 5.46
C ARG A 158 1.99 -2.30 4.57
N LEU A 159 2.11 -1.05 4.14
CA LEU A 159 3.27 -0.58 3.40
C LEU A 159 4.54 -0.76 4.26
N LYS A 160 4.46 -0.40 5.53
CA LYS A 160 5.56 -0.53 6.48
C LYS A 160 5.99 -1.99 6.68
N SER A 161 5.02 -2.90 6.82
CA SER A 161 5.30 -4.33 6.97
C SER A 161 5.82 -4.98 5.68
N GLY A 162 5.40 -4.48 4.51
CA GLY A 162 5.82 -5.02 3.21
C GLY A 162 7.19 -4.51 2.72
N ILE A 163 7.76 -3.47 3.35
CA ILE A 163 9.00 -2.88 2.85
C ILE A 163 10.20 -3.82 2.96
N ASP A 164 10.27 -4.62 4.03
CA ASP A 164 11.36 -5.57 4.21
C ASP A 164 11.29 -6.69 3.15
N ASP A 165 10.10 -7.15 2.80
CA ASP A 165 9.90 -8.11 1.72
C ASP A 165 10.32 -7.53 0.37
N PHE A 166 9.97 -6.27 0.10
CA PHE A 166 10.38 -5.56 -1.10
C PHE A 166 11.91 -5.43 -1.20
N LEU A 167 12.59 -5.12 -0.11
CA LEU A 167 14.04 -4.94 -0.09
C LEU A 167 14.78 -6.27 -0.22
N LEU A 168 14.26 -7.35 0.38
CA LEU A 168 14.91 -8.66 0.42
C LEU A 168 14.66 -9.51 -0.84
N HIS A 169 13.49 -9.39 -1.45
CA HIS A 169 13.09 -10.29 -2.52
C HIS A 169 13.31 -9.70 -3.92
N ASP A 170 13.60 -10.57 -4.86
CA ASP A 170 13.66 -10.24 -6.28
C ASP A 170 12.27 -9.78 -6.75
N THR A 171 12.22 -8.68 -7.50
CA THR A 171 10.99 -8.13 -8.08
C THR A 171 10.18 -9.16 -8.87
N LYS A 172 10.84 -10.10 -9.56
CA LYS A 172 10.18 -11.22 -10.25
C LYS A 172 9.46 -12.17 -9.31
N ARG A 173 10.03 -12.41 -8.12
CA ARG A 173 9.41 -13.27 -7.11
C ARG A 173 8.22 -12.58 -6.46
N VAL A 174 8.34 -11.30 -6.14
CA VAL A 174 7.25 -10.47 -5.61
C VAL A 174 6.11 -10.39 -6.63
N ALA A 175 6.42 -10.17 -7.91
CA ALA A 175 5.47 -10.19 -9.01
C ALA A 175 4.69 -11.52 -9.09
N ARG A 176 5.40 -12.65 -8.94
CA ARG A 176 4.79 -13.99 -8.97
C ARG A 176 3.84 -14.21 -7.79
N ILE A 177 4.27 -13.83 -6.58
CA ILE A 177 3.44 -13.94 -5.37
C ILE A 177 2.17 -13.09 -5.50
N ALA A 178 2.28 -11.88 -6.02
CA ALA A 178 1.14 -11.01 -6.24
C ALA A 178 0.19 -11.54 -7.32
N ALA A 179 0.72 -12.07 -8.42
CA ALA A 179 -0.09 -12.72 -9.45
C ALA A 179 -0.85 -13.93 -8.91
N ASP A 180 -0.18 -14.79 -8.14
CA ASP A 180 -0.79 -15.96 -7.51
C ASP A 180 -1.88 -15.54 -6.50
N TYR A 181 -1.65 -14.47 -5.75
CA TYR A 181 -2.63 -13.92 -4.82
C TYR A 181 -3.85 -13.36 -5.56
N TYR A 182 -3.63 -12.54 -6.59
CA TYR A 182 -4.70 -11.95 -7.39
C TYR A 182 -5.58 -13.05 -8.02
N ASN A 183 -4.96 -14.06 -8.60
CA ASN A 183 -5.67 -15.18 -9.22
C ASN A 183 -6.49 -15.99 -8.19
N ARG A 184 -5.98 -16.17 -6.97
CA ARG A 184 -6.72 -16.86 -5.90
C ARG A 184 -7.88 -16.04 -5.34
N THR A 185 -7.71 -14.73 -5.27
CA THR A 185 -8.71 -13.84 -4.64
C THR A 185 -9.86 -13.50 -5.57
N TYR A 186 -9.58 -13.35 -6.86
CA TYR A 186 -10.55 -12.89 -7.86
C TYR A 186 -10.97 -14.00 -8.84
N GLY A 187 -10.48 -15.23 -8.68
CA GLY A 187 -10.93 -16.39 -9.47
C GLY A 187 -10.65 -16.26 -10.97
N SER A 188 -9.77 -15.34 -11.37
CA SER A 188 -9.42 -15.14 -12.77
C SER A 188 -8.48 -16.25 -13.22
N THR A 189 -8.98 -17.12 -14.08
CA THR A 189 -8.15 -18.06 -14.86
C THR A 189 -7.48 -17.38 -16.05
N ASP A 190 -7.74 -16.10 -16.25
CA ASP A 190 -7.15 -15.31 -17.32
C ASP A 190 -5.75 -14.84 -16.88
N THR A 191 -4.75 -15.60 -17.32
CA THR A 191 -3.32 -15.36 -17.09
C THR A 191 -2.78 -14.07 -17.75
N LYS A 192 -3.64 -13.29 -18.34
CA LYS A 192 -3.34 -11.94 -18.77
C LYS A 192 -3.46 -11.00 -17.58
N LEU A 193 -2.43 -11.00 -16.73
CA LEU A 193 -2.12 -9.80 -15.96
C LEU A 193 -2.32 -8.60 -16.89
N PRO A 194 -3.02 -7.55 -16.47
CA PRO A 194 -3.11 -6.35 -17.27
C PRO A 194 -1.71 -6.03 -17.73
N LYS A 195 -1.51 -5.85 -19.04
CA LYS A 195 -0.20 -5.60 -19.71
C LYS A 195 0.51 -4.34 -19.21
N ARG A 196 -0.04 -3.64 -18.26
CA ARG A 196 0.68 -2.67 -17.47
C ARG A 196 1.50 -3.47 -16.49
N ASP A 197 2.77 -3.37 -16.68
CA ASP A 197 3.82 -3.75 -15.74
C ASP A 197 3.54 -3.09 -14.39
N LEU A 198 2.54 -3.61 -13.68
CA LEU A 198 2.21 -3.28 -12.31
C LEU A 198 3.46 -3.36 -11.43
N PHE A 199 4.50 -4.03 -11.91
CA PHE A 199 5.69 -4.36 -11.17
C PHE A 199 6.93 -3.56 -11.57
N THR A 200 6.97 -3.00 -12.76
CA THR A 200 8.07 -2.14 -13.17
C THR A 200 7.85 -0.68 -12.87
N ASP A 201 6.59 -0.21 -12.88
CA ASP A 201 6.34 1.22 -12.77
C ASP A 201 6.02 1.68 -11.35
N ARG A 202 5.10 1.08 -10.64
CA ARG A 202 4.64 1.61 -9.36
C ARG A 202 4.21 0.55 -8.36
N ALA A 203 3.89 -0.63 -8.81
CA ALA A 203 3.12 -1.58 -8.06
C ALA A 203 3.93 -2.72 -7.43
N GLY A 204 5.18 -2.92 -7.79
CA GLY A 204 6.03 -3.93 -7.17
C GLY A 204 6.16 -3.77 -5.66
N CYS A 205 6.04 -2.53 -5.19
CA CYS A 205 6.04 -2.18 -3.78
C CYS A 205 4.64 -2.26 -3.14
N PHE A 206 3.56 -2.43 -3.92
CA PHE A 206 2.20 -2.10 -3.50
C PHE A 206 1.20 -3.24 -3.64
N TRP A 207 1.64 -4.44 -3.97
CA TRP A 207 0.76 -5.60 -3.96
C TRP A 207 0.04 -5.80 -2.61
N GLU A 208 0.66 -5.37 -1.51
CA GLU A 208 0.03 -5.38 -0.18
C GLU A 208 -1.09 -4.34 -0.06
N ILE A 209 -1.00 -3.22 -0.78
CA ILE A 209 -2.05 -2.20 -0.79
C ILE A 209 -3.27 -2.70 -1.57
N GLY A 210 -3.11 -3.49 -2.62
CA GLY A 210 -4.21 -4.17 -3.32
C GLY A 210 -5.04 -5.07 -2.40
N ARG A 211 -4.49 -5.56 -1.29
CA ARG A 211 -5.23 -6.27 -0.24
C ARG A 211 -6.21 -5.40 0.55
N ILE A 212 -6.10 -4.08 0.48
CA ILE A 212 -6.94 -3.16 1.25
C ILE A 212 -8.27 -2.89 0.56
N GLY A 213 -8.45 -3.36 -0.68
CA GLY A 213 -9.63 -3.03 -1.48
C GLY A 213 -9.61 -1.61 -2.04
N THR A 214 -8.49 -0.91 -1.96
CA THR A 214 -8.23 0.35 -2.65
C THR A 214 -7.33 0.06 -3.84
N ASP A 215 -7.77 0.42 -5.03
CA ASP A 215 -7.16 0.01 -6.28
C ASP A 215 -5.74 0.54 -6.53
N SER A 216 -5.27 1.50 -5.75
CA SER A 216 -3.90 1.99 -5.85
C SER A 216 -3.50 2.94 -4.72
N LEU A 217 -2.20 3.08 -4.47
CA LEU A 217 -1.64 4.13 -3.65
C LEU A 217 -2.05 5.53 -4.18
N ASP A 218 -2.30 5.64 -5.48
CA ASP A 218 -2.76 6.87 -6.10
C ASP A 218 -4.10 7.33 -5.52
N ALA A 219 -5.01 6.41 -5.17
CA ALA A 219 -6.26 6.72 -4.49
C ALA A 219 -6.05 7.28 -3.07
N LEU A 220 -4.96 6.89 -2.41
CA LEU A 220 -4.58 7.37 -1.09
C LEU A 220 -3.71 8.64 -1.13
N THR A 221 -3.20 9.00 -2.30
CA THR A 221 -2.28 10.16 -2.48
C THR A 221 -2.80 11.43 -1.83
N PRO A 222 -4.07 11.85 -1.96
CA PRO A 222 -4.58 13.06 -1.31
C PRO A 222 -4.47 13.01 0.22
N ILE A 223 -4.52 11.82 0.80
CA ILE A 223 -4.46 11.61 2.25
C ILE A 223 -3.01 11.53 2.72
N LEU A 224 -2.16 10.83 1.98
CA LEU A 224 -0.78 10.58 2.38
C LEU A 224 0.13 11.79 2.23
N ASN A 225 -0.33 12.84 1.56
CA ASN A 225 0.43 14.06 1.27
C ASN A 225 -0.18 15.33 1.90
N ALA A 226 -1.21 15.18 2.72
CA ALA A 226 -1.88 16.30 3.39
C ALA A 226 -0.97 17.02 4.43
#